data_652230fde06001b0ca55de7a5a546d36
#
_entry.id   652230fde06001b0ca55de7a5a546d36
#
_cell.length_a   1.000
_cell.length_b   1.000
_cell.length_c   1.000
_cell.angle_alpha   90.00
_cell.angle_beta   90.00
_cell.angle_gamma   90.00
#
_symmetry.space_group_name_H-M   'P 1'
#
loop_
_entity.id
_entity.type
_entity.pdbx_description
1 polymer ?
#
loop_
_entity_poly.entity_id
_entity_poly.type
_entity_poly.pdbx_seq_one_letter_code
_entity_poly.pdbx_strand_id
1 'polypeptide(L)'
;MTRRTRPVQAAMRLAMAALCGAGGIGTAPPPAFAGAPVVHTVTVPGAPAPQDTGDPRRFMHGIGVADAGDGKRWVFFSSSGIVPRGARRGGSWPHDVYVGEWAPGEPRVLRVRTFISRPEAQEPVSIAQNAHGDIFVTFEDGWNTSQEVSQRYGVYRRDLKPIKPYPNDVESGGHSGHVATVADRFVVFYSADWVNGGGVDNLGSGNGVYLKTYDAAGRVLNHVAVAPRRREWWPVIAGSPRNALLVWQKFIDGSTDATLEYAMFDPVTAKLDKLGSLNDAIQYYVYSAAYVPEIDRFIVVTTTADERGVVMLIAPDGRRTATLDCLPASVRESGLGVVGTHAYVPTRDGRLLTLALTPADMKVSGVQRSPIPWGSTGIAGFPARGTAMHFVSLTPSGLREADFDPARDTPMPQNEVSCSSH
;
A
#
# COMPACT_ATOMS: atom_id res chain seq x y z
N MET A 1 16.04 -42.54 24.11
CA MET A 1 15.62 -42.57 22.67
C MET A 1 15.18 -41.21 22.30
N THR A 2 16.10 -40.40 21.83
CA THR A 2 15.92 -38.96 21.48
C THR A 2 15.76 -38.87 19.98
N ARG A 3 14.55 -38.59 19.51
CA ARG A 3 14.29 -38.24 18.11
C ARG A 3 14.68 -36.79 17.89
N ARG A 4 15.75 -36.56 17.17
CA ARG A 4 16.11 -35.28 16.59
C ARG A 4 15.16 -34.97 15.42
N THR A 5 14.28 -34.00 15.59
CA THR A 5 13.56 -33.39 14.49
C THR A 5 14.49 -32.40 13.79
N ARG A 6 14.76 -32.62 12.52
CA ARG A 6 15.45 -31.67 11.65
C ARG A 6 14.50 -30.51 11.32
N PRO A 7 14.93 -29.26 11.35
CA PRO A 7 14.12 -28.18 10.82
C PRO A 7 14.05 -28.31 9.30
N VAL A 8 12.86 -28.38 8.77
CA VAL A 8 12.60 -28.22 7.34
C VAL A 8 12.70 -26.73 7.05
N GLN A 9 13.86 -26.31 6.54
CA GLN A 9 13.99 -25.02 5.89
C GLN A 9 13.22 -25.09 4.56
N ALA A 10 11.96 -24.72 4.59
CA ALA A 10 11.20 -24.40 3.39
C ALA A 10 11.66 -23.02 2.90
N ALA A 11 12.69 -23.02 2.07
CA ALA A 11 13.04 -21.84 1.30
C ALA A 11 11.89 -21.54 0.34
N MET A 12 11.12 -20.54 0.67
CA MET A 12 10.13 -19.95 -0.25
C MET A 12 10.93 -19.24 -1.36
N ARG A 13 11.38 -20.01 -2.32
CA ARG A 13 11.88 -19.47 -3.58
C ARG A 13 10.69 -18.90 -4.31
N LEU A 14 10.58 -17.56 -4.33
CA LEU A 14 9.79 -16.88 -5.34
C LEU A 14 10.32 -17.35 -6.71
N ALA A 15 9.59 -18.25 -7.33
CA ALA A 15 9.86 -18.63 -8.71
C ALA A 15 9.46 -17.46 -9.61
N MET A 16 10.39 -16.56 -9.90
CA MET A 16 10.33 -15.76 -11.11
C MET A 16 10.58 -16.70 -12.29
N ALA A 17 9.51 -17.22 -12.86
CA ALA A 17 9.57 -17.89 -14.15
C ALA A 17 9.81 -16.83 -15.22
N ALA A 18 11.08 -16.64 -15.60
CA ALA A 18 11.42 -15.98 -16.85
C ALA A 18 11.08 -16.94 -18.01
N LEU A 19 9.90 -16.83 -18.58
CA LEU A 19 9.58 -17.44 -19.87
C LEU A 19 10.17 -16.58 -20.99
N CYS A 20 11.36 -16.95 -21.44
CA CYS A 20 11.85 -16.58 -22.76
C CYS A 20 11.20 -17.49 -23.79
N GLY A 21 10.05 -17.08 -24.35
CA GLY A 21 9.43 -17.67 -25.53
C GLY A 21 9.77 -16.84 -26.75
N ALA A 22 10.73 -17.27 -27.56
CA ALA A 22 10.97 -16.73 -28.89
C ALA A 22 9.88 -17.24 -29.84
N GLY A 23 8.94 -16.40 -30.18
CA GLY A 23 7.96 -16.61 -31.25
C GLY A 23 7.76 -15.31 -32.01
N GLY A 24 8.50 -15.14 -33.10
CA GLY A 24 8.36 -13.98 -33.98
C GLY A 24 7.05 -14.02 -34.77
N ILE A 25 6.13 -13.17 -34.37
CA ILE A 25 5.05 -12.70 -35.25
C ILE A 25 5.25 -11.18 -35.38
N GLY A 26 5.62 -10.75 -36.58
CA GLY A 26 5.81 -9.35 -36.91
C GLY A 26 4.49 -8.58 -36.74
N THR A 27 4.32 -7.94 -35.63
CA THR A 27 3.28 -6.92 -35.40
C THR A 27 3.89 -5.56 -35.71
N ALA A 28 3.20 -4.80 -36.54
CA ALA A 28 3.55 -3.41 -36.81
C ALA A 28 3.74 -2.66 -35.48
N PRO A 29 4.74 -1.76 -35.37
CA PRO A 29 4.92 -0.98 -34.16
C PRO A 29 3.64 -0.18 -33.90
N PRO A 30 3.16 -0.15 -32.64
CA PRO A 30 2.03 0.70 -32.28
C PRO A 30 2.36 2.15 -32.62
N PRO A 31 1.37 2.97 -32.96
CA PRO A 31 1.59 4.38 -33.29
C PRO A 31 2.36 5.04 -32.14
N ALA A 32 3.40 5.78 -32.49
CA ALA A 32 4.18 6.53 -31.52
C ALA A 32 3.23 7.52 -30.84
N PHE A 33 2.98 7.29 -29.54
CA PHE A 33 2.18 8.21 -28.73
C PHE A 33 2.89 9.55 -28.67
N ALA A 34 2.24 10.59 -29.16
CA ALA A 34 2.73 11.96 -29.03
C ALA A 34 2.89 12.27 -27.52
N GLY A 35 4.13 12.48 -27.08
CA GLY A 35 4.46 12.76 -25.70
C GLY A 35 4.51 11.50 -24.82
N ALA A 36 5.43 10.57 -25.14
CA ALA A 36 5.77 9.50 -24.19
C ALA A 36 6.13 10.12 -22.83
N PRO A 37 5.52 9.67 -21.71
CA PRO A 37 5.83 10.21 -20.41
C PRO A 37 7.32 10.02 -20.11
N VAL A 38 7.96 11.10 -19.64
CA VAL A 38 9.37 11.08 -19.33
C VAL A 38 9.54 10.30 -18.03
N VAL A 39 10.15 9.13 -18.11
CA VAL A 39 10.48 8.32 -16.92
C VAL A 39 11.70 8.91 -16.25
N HIS A 40 11.54 9.40 -15.03
CA HIS A 40 12.63 9.91 -14.23
C HIS A 40 13.03 8.90 -13.15
N THR A 41 14.33 8.77 -12.92
CA THR A 41 14.86 8.08 -11.74
C THR A 41 15.23 9.14 -10.70
N VAL A 42 14.62 9.03 -9.52
CA VAL A 42 14.97 9.91 -8.41
C VAL A 42 16.17 9.30 -7.68
N THR A 43 17.25 10.06 -7.59
CA THR A 43 18.40 9.75 -6.74
C THR A 43 18.46 10.75 -5.61
N VAL A 44 18.81 10.30 -4.41
CA VAL A 44 19.03 11.20 -3.28
C VAL A 44 20.41 11.86 -3.44
N PRO A 45 20.50 13.19 -3.56
CA PRO A 45 21.77 13.87 -3.70
C PRO A 45 22.72 13.59 -2.52
N GLY A 46 23.96 13.25 -2.81
CA GLY A 46 24.97 12.95 -1.78
C GLY A 46 24.86 11.58 -1.14
N ALA A 47 23.88 10.77 -1.52
CA ALA A 47 23.82 9.39 -1.09
C ALA A 47 24.89 8.54 -1.78
N PRO A 48 25.51 7.58 -1.07
CA PRO A 48 26.35 6.60 -1.73
C PRO A 48 25.52 5.84 -2.78
N ALA A 49 26.18 5.44 -3.86
CA ALA A 49 25.52 4.60 -4.86
C ALA A 49 24.86 3.39 -4.17
N PRO A 50 23.64 3.04 -4.55
CA PRO A 50 22.95 1.90 -3.96
C PRO A 50 23.85 0.68 -4.04
N GLN A 51 24.15 0.06 -2.89
CA GLN A 51 24.89 -1.19 -2.91
C GLN A 51 23.96 -2.25 -3.51
N ASP A 52 24.43 -2.92 -4.55
CA ASP A 52 23.72 -4.10 -5.05
C ASP A 52 23.91 -5.21 -4.04
N THR A 53 22.87 -5.46 -3.34
CA THR A 53 22.84 -6.43 -2.25
C THR A 53 22.23 -7.74 -2.70
N GLY A 54 21.71 -7.80 -3.94
CA GLY A 54 20.97 -8.94 -4.47
C GLY A 54 19.58 -9.13 -3.85
N ASP A 55 19.15 -8.28 -2.92
CA ASP A 55 17.81 -8.37 -2.36
C ASP A 55 16.79 -7.60 -3.22
N PRO A 56 15.77 -8.29 -3.73
CA PRO A 56 14.72 -7.64 -4.52
C PRO A 56 13.89 -6.64 -3.71
N ARG A 57 13.93 -6.66 -2.37
CA ARG A 57 13.19 -5.76 -1.48
C ARG A 57 13.83 -4.39 -1.31
N ARG A 58 14.93 -4.11 -1.96
CA ARG A 58 15.76 -2.91 -1.82
C ARG A 58 15.02 -1.57 -1.92
N PHE A 59 13.85 -1.52 -2.57
CA PHE A 59 13.02 -0.32 -2.71
C PHE A 59 11.55 -0.66 -2.51
N MET A 60 11.22 -1.35 -1.45
CA MET A 60 10.02 -2.15 -1.51
C MET A 60 8.90 -1.76 -0.60
N HIS A 61 9.00 -0.92 0.35
CA HIS A 61 7.93 -0.85 1.32
C HIS A 61 7.39 0.55 1.56
N GLY A 62 6.16 0.72 1.09
CA GLY A 62 5.30 1.83 1.42
C GLY A 62 5.65 3.14 0.69
N ILE A 63 4.65 3.72 0.06
CA ILE A 63 4.61 5.11 -0.37
C ILE A 63 3.43 5.77 0.30
N GLY A 64 3.66 6.94 0.92
CA GLY A 64 2.60 7.78 1.45
C GLY A 64 2.63 9.16 0.82
N VAL A 65 1.47 9.77 0.63
CA VAL A 65 1.34 11.11 0.03
C VAL A 65 0.53 12.00 0.94
N ALA A 66 1.05 13.22 1.20
CA ALA A 66 0.36 14.25 1.97
C ALA A 66 0.33 15.58 1.22
N ASP A 67 -0.65 16.42 1.50
CA ASP A 67 -0.73 17.77 0.96
C ASP A 67 0.32 18.67 1.61
N ALA A 68 1.18 19.29 0.79
CA ALA A 68 2.21 20.22 1.23
C ALA A 68 1.75 21.69 1.17
N GLY A 69 0.54 21.95 0.68
CA GLY A 69 -0.01 23.27 0.39
C GLY A 69 0.29 23.73 -1.04
N ASP A 70 -0.45 24.72 -1.51
CA ASP A 70 -0.30 25.32 -2.85
C ASP A 70 -0.34 24.30 -4.00
N GLY A 71 -1.13 23.23 -3.84
CA GLY A 71 -1.24 22.13 -4.81
C GLY A 71 -0.07 21.15 -4.80
N LYS A 72 0.96 21.40 -4.02
CA LYS A 72 2.12 20.54 -3.88
C LYS A 72 1.81 19.30 -3.03
N ARG A 73 2.66 18.28 -3.15
CA ARG A 73 2.57 17.03 -2.36
C ARG A 73 3.91 16.67 -1.74
N TRP A 74 3.86 16.23 -0.48
CA TRP A 74 4.93 15.45 0.11
C TRP A 74 4.76 13.99 -0.32
N VAL A 75 5.83 13.38 -0.78
CA VAL A 75 5.89 11.96 -1.11
C VAL A 75 6.89 11.30 -0.19
N PHE A 76 6.39 10.42 0.68
CA PHE A 76 7.18 9.65 1.63
C PHE A 76 7.37 8.24 1.10
N PHE A 77 8.54 7.68 1.27
CA PHE A 77 8.83 6.30 0.87
C PHE A 77 9.96 5.72 1.71
N SER A 78 9.95 4.40 1.88
CA SER A 78 11.04 3.67 2.51
C SER A 78 12.00 3.11 1.44
N SER A 79 13.28 3.15 1.70
CA SER A 79 14.28 2.65 0.75
C SER A 79 15.56 2.19 1.46
N SER A 80 16.06 1.04 1.05
CA SER A 80 17.40 0.55 1.43
C SER A 80 18.51 0.99 0.48
N GLY A 81 18.21 1.86 -0.47
CA GLY A 81 19.20 2.36 -1.45
C GLY A 81 20.31 3.19 -0.82
N ILE A 82 20.13 3.62 0.43
CA ILE A 82 21.09 4.41 1.19
C ILE A 82 21.34 3.68 2.51
N VAL A 83 22.60 3.47 2.83
CA VAL A 83 22.98 2.91 4.14
C VAL A 83 23.00 4.05 5.15
N PRO A 84 22.18 4.05 6.21
CA PRO A 84 22.18 5.08 7.22
C PRO A 84 23.54 5.20 7.91
N ARG A 85 23.88 6.41 8.33
CA ARG A 85 25.08 6.64 9.13
C ARG A 85 24.95 5.88 10.45
N GLY A 86 25.83 4.93 10.71
CA GLY A 86 25.82 4.11 11.92
C GLY A 86 25.03 2.80 11.79
N ALA A 87 24.40 2.53 10.66
CA ALA A 87 23.77 1.23 10.43
C ALA A 87 24.75 0.08 10.56
N ARG A 88 24.32 -0.99 11.20
CA ARG A 88 25.14 -2.21 11.32
C ARG A 88 25.22 -2.92 9.97
N ARG A 89 26.44 -3.09 9.45
CA ARG A 89 26.68 -3.96 8.29
C ARG A 89 26.60 -5.42 8.75
N GLY A 90 25.86 -6.23 8.03
CA GLY A 90 25.96 -7.68 8.21
C GLY A 90 24.70 -8.42 8.65
N GLY A 91 23.60 -7.82 8.60
CA GLY A 91 22.34 -8.51 8.69
C GLY A 91 21.40 -7.81 7.76
N SER A 92 20.40 -8.30 7.28
CA SER A 92 19.34 -7.71 6.47
C SER A 92 19.31 -6.15 6.45
N TRP A 93 18.78 -5.58 5.56
CA TRP A 93 18.61 -4.30 4.90
C TRP A 93 18.18 -3.14 5.82
N PRO A 94 19.04 -2.17 6.10
CA PRO A 94 18.57 -0.92 6.69
C PRO A 94 17.72 -0.16 5.67
N HIS A 95 16.47 0.06 5.98
CA HIS A 95 15.58 0.95 5.26
C HIS A 95 15.40 2.23 6.06
N ASP A 96 15.52 3.38 5.39
CA ASP A 96 15.18 4.69 5.94
C ASP A 96 13.91 5.23 5.31
N VAL A 97 13.27 6.16 5.99
CA VAL A 97 12.16 6.93 5.43
C VAL A 97 12.69 8.21 4.79
N TYR A 98 12.37 8.39 3.53
CA TYR A 98 12.67 9.59 2.75
C TYR A 98 11.41 10.40 2.51
N VAL A 99 11.59 11.68 2.23
CA VAL A 99 10.55 12.60 1.78
C VAL A 99 11.05 13.46 0.65
N GLY A 100 10.23 13.61 -0.38
CA GLY A 100 10.43 14.56 -1.47
C GLY A 100 9.21 15.44 -1.67
N GLU A 101 9.35 16.50 -2.45
CA GLU A 101 8.28 17.44 -2.83
C GLU A 101 7.93 17.23 -4.31
N TRP A 102 6.67 17.03 -4.61
CA TRP A 102 6.14 17.13 -5.95
C TRP A 102 5.30 18.40 -6.08
N ALA A 103 5.38 19.09 -7.21
CA ALA A 103 4.59 20.28 -7.51
C ALA A 103 3.83 20.13 -8.83
N PRO A 104 2.65 20.76 -8.99
CA PRO A 104 1.87 20.69 -10.22
C PRO A 104 2.68 21.11 -11.44
N GLY A 105 2.78 20.22 -12.42
CA GLY A 105 3.55 20.44 -13.66
C GLY A 105 5.00 19.99 -13.60
N GLU A 106 5.47 19.58 -12.44
CA GLU A 106 6.75 18.89 -12.34
C GLU A 106 6.59 17.42 -12.75
N PRO A 107 7.48 16.90 -13.60
CA PRO A 107 7.38 15.52 -14.06
C PRO A 107 7.85 14.51 -13.01
N ARG A 108 8.37 14.97 -11.88
CA ARG A 108 8.97 14.12 -10.84
C ARG A 108 8.97 14.76 -9.46
N VAL A 109 9.11 13.91 -8.45
CA VAL A 109 9.41 14.31 -7.08
C VAL A 109 10.80 14.92 -7.01
N LEU A 110 10.92 16.07 -6.38
CA LEU A 110 12.14 16.86 -6.22
C LEU A 110 12.55 16.93 -4.75
N ARG A 111 13.77 17.43 -4.51
CA ARG A 111 14.28 17.73 -3.16
C ARG A 111 14.17 16.56 -2.19
N VAL A 112 14.38 15.35 -2.69
CA VAL A 112 14.35 14.14 -1.87
C VAL A 112 15.44 14.22 -0.80
N ARG A 113 15.04 13.97 0.45
CA ARG A 113 15.94 13.95 1.61
C ARG A 113 15.54 12.85 2.59
N THR A 114 16.47 12.46 3.41
CA THR A 114 16.19 11.59 4.56
C THR A 114 15.27 12.32 5.53
N PHE A 115 14.17 11.66 5.90
CA PHE A 115 13.20 12.15 6.87
C PHE A 115 13.40 11.50 8.23
N ILE A 116 13.48 10.18 8.28
CA ILE A 116 13.79 9.41 9.46
C ILE A 116 14.87 8.40 9.11
N SER A 117 15.92 8.33 9.91
CA SER A 117 17.03 7.39 9.78
C SER A 117 17.42 6.85 11.13
N ARG A 118 17.49 5.53 11.24
CA ARG A 118 17.94 4.82 12.42
C ARG A 118 18.82 3.62 11.99
N PRO A 119 19.54 3.01 12.95
CA PRO A 119 20.34 1.82 12.65
C PRO A 119 19.50 0.62 12.18
N GLU A 120 18.24 0.56 12.57
CA GLU A 120 17.27 -0.47 12.20
C GLU A 120 16.53 -0.11 10.90
N ALA A 121 15.85 -1.08 10.30
CA ALA A 121 14.99 -0.84 9.14
C ALA A 121 13.65 -0.21 9.56
N GLN A 122 13.22 0.80 8.81
CA GLN A 122 11.95 1.52 8.97
C GLN A 122 11.10 1.31 7.71
N GLU A 123 10.15 0.38 7.78
CA GLU A 123 9.25 0.01 6.67
C GLU A 123 8.02 -0.77 7.15
N PRO A 124 6.93 -0.87 6.38
CA PRO A 124 6.51 0.03 5.30
C PRO A 124 6.02 1.37 5.84
N VAL A 125 6.26 2.45 5.13
CA VAL A 125 5.74 3.76 5.54
C VAL A 125 4.26 3.90 5.19
N SER A 126 3.46 4.33 6.16
CA SER A 126 2.06 4.70 5.98
C SER A 126 1.80 6.10 6.52
N ILE A 127 1.02 6.88 5.80
CA ILE A 127 0.80 8.31 6.06
C ILE A 127 -0.69 8.60 6.08
N ALA A 128 -1.11 9.42 7.04
CA ALA A 128 -2.42 10.07 7.01
C ALA A 128 -2.29 11.55 7.34
N GLN A 129 -3.14 12.37 6.76
CA GLN A 129 -3.19 13.80 7.01
C GLN A 129 -4.60 14.22 7.41
N ASN A 130 -4.72 15.01 8.48
CA ASN A 130 -6.01 15.53 8.95
C ASN A 130 -6.40 16.82 8.21
N ALA A 131 -7.61 17.32 8.48
CA ALA A 131 -8.13 18.54 7.86
C ALA A 131 -7.32 19.80 8.21
N HIS A 132 -6.57 19.79 9.32
CA HIS A 132 -5.68 20.89 9.72
C HIS A 132 -4.32 20.85 8.99
N GLY A 133 -4.05 19.76 8.28
CA GLY A 133 -2.81 19.53 7.56
C GLY A 133 -1.74 18.82 8.40
N ASP A 134 -2.05 18.36 9.62
CA ASP A 134 -1.11 17.58 10.41
C ASP A 134 -0.98 16.18 9.84
N ILE A 135 0.26 15.69 9.80
CA ILE A 135 0.65 14.44 9.15
C ILE A 135 1.07 13.43 10.21
N PHE A 136 0.38 12.31 10.26
CA PHE A 136 0.78 11.15 11.04
C PHE A 136 1.58 10.21 10.15
N VAL A 137 2.78 9.87 10.57
CA VAL A 137 3.69 8.95 9.86
C VAL A 137 3.88 7.73 10.75
N THR A 138 3.62 6.54 10.24
CA THR A 138 3.85 5.28 10.96
C THR A 138 4.55 4.26 10.09
N PHE A 139 5.34 3.39 10.69
CA PHE A 139 6.05 2.28 10.08
C PHE A 139 6.56 1.30 11.13
N GLU A 140 6.98 0.15 10.70
CA GLU A 140 7.69 -0.81 11.51
C GLU A 140 9.14 -0.39 11.70
N ASP A 141 9.67 -0.59 12.89
CA ASP A 141 11.05 -0.28 13.24
C ASP A 141 11.68 -1.47 13.98
N GLY A 142 12.90 -1.81 13.64
CA GLY A 142 13.62 -2.91 14.28
C GLY A 142 13.78 -4.19 13.45
N TRP A 143 13.38 -4.18 12.21
CA TRP A 143 13.32 -5.36 11.34
C TRP A 143 14.60 -6.18 11.21
N ASN A 144 15.74 -5.56 11.28
CA ASN A 144 17.02 -6.20 10.96
C ASN A 144 17.97 -6.36 12.16
N THR A 145 17.62 -5.85 13.34
CA THR A 145 18.56 -5.80 14.46
C THR A 145 17.98 -6.26 15.77
N SER A 146 16.67 -6.22 15.94
CA SER A 146 16.01 -6.68 17.14
C SER A 146 15.18 -7.93 16.86
N GLN A 147 14.97 -8.72 17.90
CA GLN A 147 14.02 -9.82 17.87
C GLN A 147 12.57 -9.33 18.00
N GLU A 148 12.40 -8.05 18.29
CA GLU A 148 11.11 -7.41 18.45
C GLU A 148 11.01 -6.24 17.47
N VAL A 149 10.15 -6.38 16.48
CA VAL A 149 9.69 -5.27 15.67
C VAL A 149 8.71 -4.44 16.48
N SER A 150 8.71 -3.14 16.31
CA SER A 150 7.73 -2.25 16.92
C SER A 150 7.05 -1.40 15.86
N GLN A 151 5.74 -1.32 15.89
CA GLN A 151 5.03 -0.31 15.13
C GLN A 151 5.21 1.03 15.82
N ARG A 152 5.79 2.02 15.12
CA ARG A 152 6.12 3.33 15.69
C ARG A 152 5.56 4.45 14.84
N TYR A 153 5.53 5.67 15.42
CA TYR A 153 4.98 6.83 14.76
C TYR A 153 5.65 8.15 15.16
N GLY A 154 5.40 9.16 14.34
CA GLY A 154 5.58 10.58 14.65
C GLY A 154 4.44 11.39 14.06
N VAL A 155 4.21 12.59 14.63
CA VAL A 155 3.20 13.54 14.14
C VAL A 155 3.90 14.86 13.78
N TYR A 156 3.58 15.39 12.62
CA TYR A 156 4.23 16.55 12.04
C TYR A 156 3.20 17.52 11.49
N ARG A 157 3.52 18.78 11.45
CA ARG A 157 2.74 19.79 10.73
C ARG A 157 2.91 19.61 9.22
N ARG A 158 2.08 20.29 8.44
CA ARG A 158 2.17 20.31 6.97
C ARG A 158 3.57 20.71 6.46
N ASP A 159 4.29 21.58 7.16
CA ASP A 159 5.66 21.99 6.85
C ASP A 159 6.74 21.03 7.37
N LEU A 160 6.33 19.85 7.84
CA LEU A 160 7.16 18.78 8.41
C LEU A 160 7.83 19.12 9.73
N LYS A 161 7.46 20.23 10.39
CA LYS A 161 7.90 20.46 11.76
C LYS A 161 7.21 19.50 12.72
N PRO A 162 7.93 18.91 13.66
CA PRO A 162 7.34 17.94 14.57
C PRO A 162 6.32 18.58 15.53
N ILE A 163 5.17 17.93 15.70
CA ILE A 163 4.23 18.11 16.80
C ILE A 163 4.61 17.12 17.89
N LYS A 164 4.78 15.87 17.51
CA LYS A 164 5.29 14.79 18.35
C LYS A 164 6.36 14.05 17.55
N PRO A 165 7.64 14.33 17.81
CA PRO A 165 8.72 13.76 17.02
C PRO A 165 8.77 12.25 17.18
N TYR A 166 9.16 11.57 16.10
CA TYR A 166 9.52 10.17 16.12
C TYR A 166 10.75 9.93 17.04
N PRO A 167 10.88 8.81 17.76
CA PRO A 167 10.00 7.64 17.78
C PRO A 167 8.98 7.67 18.94
N ASN A 168 7.78 7.19 18.66
CA ASN A 168 6.78 6.88 19.67
C ASN A 168 6.18 5.52 19.33
N ASP A 169 5.89 4.68 20.31
CA ASP A 169 5.36 3.36 20.07
C ASP A 169 3.84 3.39 19.81
N VAL A 170 3.42 2.79 18.71
CA VAL A 170 2.05 2.33 18.55
C VAL A 170 1.91 1.04 19.38
N GLU A 171 2.76 0.05 19.09
CA GLU A 171 2.77 -1.23 19.81
C GLU A 171 4.15 -1.88 19.72
N SER A 172 4.67 -2.38 20.85
CA SER A 172 5.83 -3.27 20.87
C SER A 172 5.40 -4.63 20.31
N GLY A 173 6.14 -5.19 19.36
CA GLY A 173 5.71 -6.37 18.60
C GLY A 173 4.65 -6.05 17.52
N GLY A 174 4.23 -4.78 17.39
CA GLY A 174 3.28 -4.35 16.35
C GLY A 174 3.90 -4.37 14.96
N HIS A 175 3.07 -4.67 13.95
CA HIS A 175 3.51 -4.98 12.60
C HIS A 175 2.51 -4.54 11.54
N SER A 176 2.97 -4.25 10.33
CA SER A 176 2.15 -3.98 9.13
C SER A 176 1.08 -2.89 9.34
N GLY A 177 1.37 -1.90 10.19
CA GLY A 177 0.41 -0.88 10.56
C GLY A 177 0.17 0.14 9.46
N HIS A 178 -1.11 0.35 9.11
CA HIS A 178 -1.57 1.40 8.22
C HIS A 178 -2.37 2.44 9.00
N VAL A 179 -2.27 3.69 8.58
CA VAL A 179 -2.96 4.81 9.21
C VAL A 179 -3.93 5.48 8.26
N ALA A 180 -5.10 5.86 8.77
CA ALA A 180 -6.03 6.75 8.08
C ALA A 180 -6.49 7.87 9.01
N THR A 181 -6.95 8.97 8.43
CA THR A 181 -7.68 10.01 9.15
C THR A 181 -9.17 9.73 9.07
N VAL A 182 -9.84 9.76 10.22
CA VAL A 182 -11.26 9.51 10.36
C VAL A 182 -11.83 10.48 11.40
N ALA A 183 -12.81 11.30 11.03
CA ALA A 183 -13.41 12.27 11.95
C ALA A 183 -12.36 13.11 12.70
N ASP A 184 -11.38 13.66 11.99
CA ASP A 184 -10.23 14.43 12.50
C ASP A 184 -9.29 13.68 13.49
N ARG A 185 -9.41 12.37 13.59
CA ARG A 185 -8.55 11.52 14.39
C ARG A 185 -7.67 10.67 13.48
N PHE A 186 -6.50 10.32 13.97
CA PHE A 186 -5.66 9.34 13.32
C PHE A 186 -5.99 7.95 13.88
N VAL A 187 -6.20 6.99 13.00
CA VAL A 187 -6.47 5.58 13.37
C VAL A 187 -5.39 4.72 12.75
N VAL A 188 -4.57 4.09 13.59
CA VAL A 188 -3.57 3.11 13.16
C VAL A 188 -4.16 1.72 13.33
N PHE A 189 -4.29 0.99 12.24
CA PHE A 189 -4.72 -0.40 12.20
C PHE A 189 -3.50 -1.27 11.94
N TYR A 190 -3.17 -2.19 12.87
CA TYR A 190 -1.91 -2.93 12.89
C TYR A 190 -2.11 -4.38 13.30
N SER A 191 -1.18 -5.24 12.90
CA SER A 191 -1.07 -6.60 13.42
C SER A 191 -0.26 -6.60 14.70
N ALA A 192 -0.62 -7.45 15.66
CA ALA A 192 0.16 -7.65 16.85
C ALA A 192 0.98 -8.92 16.73
N ASP A 193 2.18 -8.78 17.25
CA ASP A 193 3.04 -9.81 17.76
C ASP A 193 3.69 -10.78 16.75
N TRP A 194 4.97 -10.56 16.62
CA TRP A 194 5.91 -11.57 16.14
C TRP A 194 6.26 -12.47 17.31
N VAL A 195 5.49 -13.52 17.51
CA VAL A 195 5.77 -14.45 18.59
C VAL A 195 7.05 -15.23 18.32
N ASN A 196 8.05 -15.08 19.19
CA ASN A 196 9.18 -15.99 19.38
C ASN A 196 9.65 -16.74 18.11
N GLY A 197 10.43 -16.07 17.26
CA GLY A 197 10.97 -16.65 16.03
C GLY A 197 9.94 -16.82 14.92
N GLY A 198 8.75 -16.27 15.09
CA GLY A 198 7.80 -16.05 14.02
C GLY A 198 8.31 -14.96 13.11
N GLY A 199 7.90 -15.00 11.87
CA GLY A 199 8.16 -13.99 10.88
C GLY A 199 6.97 -13.97 9.94
N VAL A 200 6.96 -13.04 9.03
CA VAL A 200 5.97 -12.99 7.97
C VAL A 200 5.83 -14.34 7.25
N ASP A 201 6.94 -15.09 7.19
CA ASP A 201 6.99 -16.43 6.61
C ASP A 201 6.45 -17.52 7.56
N ASN A 202 6.23 -17.20 8.82
CA ASN A 202 5.57 -18.07 9.78
C ASN A 202 4.12 -17.64 9.98
N LEU A 203 3.28 -17.99 9.03
CA LEU A 203 1.87 -17.62 8.92
C LEU A 203 1.01 -17.99 10.15
N GLY A 204 1.58 -18.69 11.11
CA GLY A 204 0.89 -19.04 12.35
C GLY A 204 1.25 -18.18 13.55
N SER A 205 2.17 -17.20 13.40
CA SER A 205 2.75 -16.48 14.53
C SER A 205 2.09 -15.15 14.87
N GLY A 206 1.35 -14.53 13.96
CA GLY A 206 0.62 -13.31 14.27
C GLY A 206 -0.54 -13.55 15.23
N ASN A 207 -0.72 -12.68 16.20
CA ASN A 207 -1.77 -12.78 17.25
C ASN A 207 -3.00 -11.94 16.93
N GLY A 208 -3.18 -11.54 15.69
CA GLY A 208 -4.38 -10.84 15.25
C GLY A 208 -4.15 -9.40 14.87
N VAL A 209 -5.26 -8.70 14.63
CA VAL A 209 -5.27 -7.30 14.22
C VAL A 209 -5.98 -6.42 15.24
N TYR A 210 -5.40 -5.25 15.46
CA TYR A 210 -5.78 -4.27 16.49
C TYR A 210 -5.75 -2.86 15.93
N LEU A 211 -6.38 -1.92 16.60
CA LEU A 211 -6.25 -0.53 16.24
C LEU A 211 -6.05 0.37 17.46
N LYS A 212 -5.39 1.50 17.23
CA LYS A 212 -5.31 2.62 18.17
C LYS A 212 -5.76 3.91 17.49
N THR A 213 -6.55 4.69 18.22
CA THR A 213 -6.99 6.02 17.78
C THR A 213 -6.19 7.08 18.50
N TYR A 214 -5.82 8.13 17.78
CA TYR A 214 -5.02 9.24 18.29
C TYR A 214 -5.68 10.59 17.97
N ASP A 215 -5.46 11.57 18.85
CA ASP A 215 -5.76 12.97 18.54
C ASP A 215 -4.67 13.61 17.64
N ALA A 216 -4.89 14.87 17.25
CA ALA A 216 -3.94 15.62 16.43
C ALA A 216 -2.57 15.84 17.11
N ALA A 217 -2.49 15.76 18.44
CA ALA A 217 -1.23 15.83 19.18
C ALA A 217 -0.53 14.47 19.32
N GLY A 218 -1.09 13.41 18.77
CA GLY A 218 -0.56 12.06 18.86
C GLY A 218 -0.77 11.41 20.23
N ARG A 219 -1.78 11.83 21.01
CA ARG A 219 -2.17 11.15 22.25
C ARG A 219 -3.16 10.04 21.95
N VAL A 220 -2.95 8.87 22.55
CA VAL A 220 -3.86 7.73 22.39
C VAL A 220 -5.21 8.07 23.02
N LEU A 221 -6.28 7.84 22.27
CA LEU A 221 -7.67 8.00 22.70
C LEU A 221 -8.35 6.66 22.97
N ASN A 222 -8.13 5.67 22.10
CA ASN A 222 -8.72 4.34 22.20
C ASN A 222 -7.74 3.26 21.76
N HIS A 223 -7.92 2.04 22.28
CA HIS A 223 -7.28 0.82 21.84
C HIS A 223 -8.34 -0.27 21.72
N VAL A 224 -8.48 -0.88 20.55
CA VAL A 224 -9.54 -1.85 20.24
C VAL A 224 -8.93 -3.10 19.62
N ALA A 225 -9.29 -4.26 20.17
CA ALA A 225 -9.01 -5.55 19.56
C ALA A 225 -10.03 -5.82 18.44
N VAL A 226 -9.57 -5.82 17.18
CA VAL A 226 -10.46 -6.02 16.02
C VAL A 226 -10.68 -7.50 15.79
N ALA A 227 -9.63 -8.27 15.56
CA ALA A 227 -9.68 -9.72 15.43
C ALA A 227 -8.46 -10.34 16.13
N PRO A 228 -8.50 -10.51 17.48
CA PRO A 228 -7.37 -10.96 18.30
C PRO A 228 -7.22 -12.48 18.21
N ARG A 229 -6.92 -13.00 17.02
CA ARG A 229 -6.78 -14.42 16.75
C ARG A 229 -5.53 -14.67 15.93
N ARG A 230 -4.93 -15.82 16.12
CA ARG A 230 -3.84 -16.28 15.24
C ARG A 230 -4.31 -16.32 13.80
N ARG A 231 -3.39 -15.94 12.85
CA ARG A 231 -3.60 -15.94 11.41
C ARG A 231 -4.44 -14.79 10.84
N GLU A 232 -4.92 -13.88 11.66
CA GLU A 232 -5.46 -12.59 11.24
C GLU A 232 -4.29 -11.62 11.04
N TRP A 233 -4.15 -11.06 9.82
CA TRP A 233 -2.92 -10.37 9.45
C TRP A 233 -3.11 -9.30 8.36
N TRP A 234 -2.12 -8.46 8.17
CA TRP A 234 -1.99 -7.46 7.11
C TRP A 234 -3.16 -6.47 7.06
N PRO A 235 -3.31 -5.64 8.07
CA PRO A 235 -4.40 -4.67 8.18
C PRO A 235 -4.25 -3.54 7.17
N VAL A 236 -5.33 -3.20 6.46
CA VAL A 236 -5.46 -2.05 5.58
C VAL A 236 -6.65 -1.22 6.05
N ILE A 237 -6.54 0.09 6.04
CA ILE A 237 -7.58 1.00 6.51
C ILE A 237 -7.86 2.09 5.48
N ALA A 238 -9.15 2.38 5.27
CA ALA A 238 -9.61 3.56 4.55
C ALA A 238 -10.49 4.42 5.45
N GLY A 239 -10.20 5.71 5.54
CA GLY A 239 -10.93 6.64 6.40
C GLY A 239 -11.90 7.51 5.63
N SER A 240 -13.10 7.73 6.21
CA SER A 240 -14.08 8.72 5.79
C SER A 240 -14.23 9.82 6.86
N PRO A 241 -14.98 10.88 6.60
CA PRO A 241 -15.26 11.88 7.64
C PRO A 241 -15.99 11.34 8.88
N ARG A 242 -16.58 10.13 8.81
CA ARG A 242 -17.41 9.57 9.89
C ARG A 242 -16.84 8.30 10.49
N ASN A 243 -16.37 7.39 9.65
CA ASN A 243 -15.95 6.06 10.06
C ASN A 243 -14.81 5.55 9.18
N ALA A 244 -14.23 4.43 9.58
CA ALA A 244 -13.22 3.72 8.81
C ALA A 244 -13.77 2.38 8.30
N LEU A 245 -13.36 2.00 7.11
CA LEU A 245 -13.37 0.63 6.64
C LEU A 245 -12.02 -0.01 7.01
N LEU A 246 -12.08 -1.08 7.77
CA LEU A 246 -10.96 -1.95 8.13
C LEU A 246 -11.03 -3.19 7.26
N VAL A 247 -9.91 -3.57 6.64
CA VAL A 247 -9.81 -4.75 5.79
C VAL A 247 -8.54 -5.51 6.15
N TRP A 248 -8.61 -6.83 6.32
CA TRP A 248 -7.45 -7.65 6.62
C TRP A 248 -7.61 -9.06 6.07
N GLN A 249 -6.50 -9.77 5.96
CA GLN A 249 -6.52 -11.16 5.54
C GLN A 249 -6.53 -12.10 6.73
N LYS A 250 -7.26 -13.19 6.58
CA LYS A 250 -7.23 -14.34 7.47
C LYS A 250 -6.74 -15.55 6.68
N PHE A 251 -5.59 -16.07 7.06
CA PHE A 251 -4.97 -17.18 6.37
C PHE A 251 -5.82 -18.45 6.44
N ILE A 252 -5.93 -19.15 5.33
CA ILE A 252 -6.61 -20.46 5.24
C ILE A 252 -5.58 -21.55 5.57
N ASP A 253 -5.95 -22.49 6.46
CA ASP A 253 -5.09 -23.58 6.87
C ASP A 253 -4.73 -24.48 5.70
N GLY A 254 -3.42 -24.71 5.52
CA GLY A 254 -2.89 -25.57 4.46
C GLY A 254 -2.95 -24.97 3.05
N SER A 255 -3.29 -23.68 2.92
CA SER A 255 -3.36 -22.97 1.64
C SER A 255 -2.32 -21.83 1.59
N THR A 256 -2.05 -21.35 0.38
CA THR A 256 -1.37 -20.08 0.11
C THR A 256 -2.35 -18.92 -0.07
N ASP A 257 -3.63 -19.14 0.18
CA ASP A 257 -4.70 -18.18 0.02
C ASP A 257 -5.23 -17.70 1.37
N ALA A 258 -5.96 -16.60 1.35
CA ALA A 258 -6.58 -16.03 2.54
C ALA A 258 -8.02 -15.61 2.26
N THR A 259 -8.83 -15.55 3.31
CA THR A 259 -10.11 -14.87 3.30
C THR A 259 -9.87 -13.37 3.52
N LEU A 260 -10.57 -12.51 2.79
CA LEU A 260 -10.55 -11.07 2.98
C LEU A 260 -11.67 -10.66 3.94
N GLU A 261 -11.32 -10.41 5.19
CA GLU A 261 -12.23 -9.98 6.25
C GLU A 261 -12.38 -8.46 6.29
N TYR A 262 -13.51 -7.97 6.85
CA TYR A 262 -13.71 -6.54 7.01
C TYR A 262 -14.59 -6.17 8.21
N ALA A 263 -14.46 -4.91 8.64
CA ALA A 263 -15.28 -4.29 9.67
C ALA A 263 -15.43 -2.78 9.41
N MET A 264 -16.48 -2.20 9.99
CA MET A 264 -16.63 -0.74 10.09
C MET A 264 -16.26 -0.30 11.51
N PHE A 265 -15.57 0.83 11.62
CA PHE A 265 -15.14 1.39 12.90
C PHE A 265 -15.48 2.88 13.00
N ASP A 266 -16.15 3.25 14.10
CA ASP A 266 -16.38 4.64 14.49
C ASP A 266 -15.36 5.06 15.56
N PRO A 267 -14.39 5.93 15.24
CA PRO A 267 -13.36 6.33 16.20
C PRO A 267 -13.86 7.25 17.32
N VAL A 268 -15.04 7.86 17.16
CA VAL A 268 -15.62 8.76 18.17
C VAL A 268 -16.23 7.97 19.32
N THR A 269 -16.98 6.94 18.99
CA THR A 269 -17.67 6.07 19.95
C THR A 269 -16.86 4.81 20.29
N ALA A 270 -15.75 4.56 19.57
CA ALA A 270 -14.99 3.32 19.57
C ALA A 270 -15.81 2.07 19.22
N LYS A 271 -16.91 2.27 18.49
CA LYS A 271 -17.76 1.17 18.06
C LYS A 271 -17.15 0.44 16.87
N LEU A 272 -17.09 -0.88 16.97
CA LEU A 272 -16.64 -1.79 15.93
C LEU A 272 -17.81 -2.69 15.50
N ASP A 273 -18.19 -2.60 14.24
CA ASP A 273 -19.17 -3.48 13.62
C ASP A 273 -18.44 -4.46 12.70
N LYS A 274 -18.23 -5.71 13.14
CA LYS A 274 -17.63 -6.79 12.35
C LYS A 274 -18.67 -7.33 11.39
N LEU A 275 -18.34 -7.35 10.10
CA LEU A 275 -19.29 -7.63 9.04
C LEU A 275 -19.05 -8.98 8.35
N GLY A 276 -17.87 -9.56 8.48
CA GLY A 276 -17.50 -10.86 7.93
C GLY A 276 -16.54 -10.78 6.75
N SER A 277 -16.75 -11.62 5.72
CA SER A 277 -15.86 -11.75 4.57
C SER A 277 -16.33 -10.91 3.37
N LEU A 278 -15.38 -10.23 2.72
CA LEU A 278 -15.57 -9.62 1.40
C LEU A 278 -15.29 -10.60 0.27
N ASN A 279 -14.33 -11.51 0.48
CA ASN A 279 -13.95 -12.54 -0.49
C ASN A 279 -13.34 -13.74 0.25
N ASP A 280 -13.74 -14.95 -0.13
CA ASP A 280 -13.38 -16.17 0.59
C ASP A 280 -12.03 -16.78 0.17
N ALA A 281 -11.45 -16.33 -0.96
CA ALA A 281 -10.15 -16.79 -1.42
C ALA A 281 -9.43 -15.69 -2.23
N ILE A 282 -8.47 -15.05 -1.59
CA ILE A 282 -7.62 -14.02 -2.19
C ILE A 282 -6.16 -14.44 -2.15
N GLN A 283 -5.36 -13.86 -3.03
CA GLN A 283 -3.90 -13.94 -2.93
C GLN A 283 -3.41 -13.11 -1.76
N TYR A 284 -2.39 -13.60 -1.07
CA TYR A 284 -1.77 -12.92 0.07
C TYR A 284 -1.31 -11.51 -0.30
N TYR A 285 -1.69 -10.53 0.55
CA TYR A 285 -1.26 -9.13 0.48
C TYR A 285 -1.75 -8.36 -0.77
N VAL A 286 -2.64 -8.96 -1.57
CA VAL A 286 -3.09 -8.32 -2.82
C VAL A 286 -4.47 -7.71 -2.62
N TYR A 287 -4.53 -6.65 -1.84
CA TYR A 287 -5.71 -5.81 -1.67
C TYR A 287 -5.34 -4.40 -1.24
N SER A 288 -6.23 -3.48 -1.53
CA SER A 288 -6.14 -2.08 -1.12
C SER A 288 -7.54 -1.51 -0.93
N ALA A 289 -7.64 -0.42 -0.19
CA ALA A 289 -8.90 0.27 0.05
C ALA A 289 -8.71 1.78 0.04
N ALA A 290 -9.72 2.51 -0.42
CA ALA A 290 -9.77 3.96 -0.39
C ALA A 290 -11.21 4.45 -0.14
N TYR A 291 -11.36 5.68 0.30
CA TYR A 291 -12.65 6.35 0.35
C TYR A 291 -12.84 7.27 -0.86
N VAL A 292 -14.04 7.28 -1.41
CA VAL A 292 -14.46 8.09 -2.57
C VAL A 292 -15.46 9.14 -2.08
N PRO A 293 -15.01 10.35 -1.76
CA PRO A 293 -15.86 11.37 -1.11
C PRO A 293 -17.10 11.73 -1.91
N GLU A 294 -16.99 11.85 -3.24
CA GLU A 294 -18.03 12.34 -4.12
C GLU A 294 -19.27 11.43 -4.18
N ILE A 295 -19.08 10.16 -3.88
CA ILE A 295 -20.18 9.18 -3.87
C ILE A 295 -20.46 8.60 -2.48
N ASP A 296 -19.70 9.03 -1.46
CA ASP A 296 -19.77 8.52 -0.09
C ASP A 296 -19.70 6.99 -0.04
N ARG A 297 -18.65 6.42 -0.62
CA ARG A 297 -18.38 4.97 -0.65
C ARG A 297 -16.91 4.69 -0.38
N PHE A 298 -16.66 3.52 0.20
CA PHE A 298 -15.34 2.92 0.16
C PHE A 298 -15.22 2.04 -1.09
N ILE A 299 -14.05 2.03 -1.68
CA ILE A 299 -13.68 1.10 -2.74
C ILE A 299 -12.63 0.15 -2.21
N VAL A 300 -12.81 -1.14 -2.46
CA VAL A 300 -11.85 -2.21 -2.15
C VAL A 300 -11.47 -2.89 -3.44
N VAL A 301 -10.17 -3.03 -3.66
CA VAL A 301 -9.59 -3.78 -4.79
C VAL A 301 -8.86 -4.98 -4.24
N THR A 302 -9.05 -6.14 -4.83
CA THR A 302 -8.34 -7.38 -4.46
C THR A 302 -8.09 -8.26 -5.69
N THR A 303 -7.26 -9.29 -5.51
CA THR A 303 -7.04 -10.34 -6.50
C THR A 303 -7.38 -11.68 -5.86
N THR A 304 -8.24 -12.43 -6.52
CA THR A 304 -8.64 -13.77 -6.09
C THR A 304 -7.50 -14.78 -6.23
N ALA A 305 -7.63 -15.93 -5.59
CA ALA A 305 -6.65 -17.01 -5.68
C ALA A 305 -6.43 -17.51 -7.12
N ASP A 306 -7.46 -17.47 -7.95
CA ASP A 306 -7.44 -17.78 -9.38
C ASP A 306 -7.06 -16.60 -10.30
N GLU A 307 -6.37 -15.58 -9.73
CA GLU A 307 -5.76 -14.44 -10.44
C GLU A 307 -6.73 -13.46 -11.11
N ARG A 308 -7.98 -13.42 -10.70
CA ARG A 308 -8.95 -12.41 -11.15
C ARG A 308 -8.91 -11.17 -10.25
N GLY A 309 -8.86 -10.00 -10.85
CA GLY A 309 -9.08 -8.75 -10.15
C GLY A 309 -10.56 -8.56 -9.79
N VAL A 310 -10.83 -8.14 -8.57
CA VAL A 310 -12.17 -7.83 -8.06
C VAL A 310 -12.17 -6.45 -7.45
N VAL A 311 -13.19 -5.66 -7.77
CA VAL A 311 -13.43 -4.35 -7.15
C VAL A 311 -14.80 -4.35 -6.51
N MET A 312 -14.89 -3.79 -5.31
CA MET A 312 -16.13 -3.72 -4.54
C MET A 312 -16.37 -2.30 -4.04
N LEU A 313 -17.62 -1.85 -4.05
CA LEU A 313 -18.06 -0.65 -3.36
C LEU A 313 -18.78 -1.00 -2.07
N ILE A 314 -18.37 -0.35 -0.99
CA ILE A 314 -18.89 -0.55 0.36
C ILE A 314 -19.49 0.78 0.85
N ALA A 315 -20.76 0.76 1.27
CA ALA A 315 -21.41 1.90 1.88
C ALA A 315 -20.88 2.17 3.29
N PRO A 316 -21.07 3.37 3.85
CA PRO A 316 -20.63 3.69 5.22
C PRO A 316 -21.27 2.83 6.33
N ASP A 317 -22.39 2.16 6.04
CA ASP A 317 -23.03 1.17 6.92
C ASP A 317 -22.40 -0.24 6.80
N GLY A 318 -21.38 -0.40 5.95
CA GLY A 318 -20.68 -1.67 5.68
C GLY A 318 -21.34 -2.54 4.62
N ARG A 319 -22.47 -2.18 4.08
CA ARG A 319 -23.14 -2.94 3.03
C ARG A 319 -22.41 -2.82 1.70
N ARG A 320 -22.09 -3.94 1.07
CA ARG A 320 -21.57 -3.98 -0.30
C ARG A 320 -22.66 -3.56 -1.28
N THR A 321 -22.39 -2.51 -2.06
CA THR A 321 -23.37 -1.92 -2.99
C THR A 321 -23.14 -2.32 -4.44
N ALA A 322 -21.90 -2.62 -4.81
CA ALA A 322 -21.55 -3.07 -6.14
C ALA A 322 -20.31 -3.98 -6.10
N THR A 323 -20.20 -4.84 -7.09
CA THR A 323 -19.00 -5.68 -7.34
C THR A 323 -18.74 -5.73 -8.84
N LEU A 324 -17.49 -5.54 -9.21
CA LEU A 324 -16.97 -5.73 -10.56
C LEU A 324 -15.89 -6.81 -10.48
N ASP A 325 -16.12 -7.92 -11.13
CA ASP A 325 -15.26 -9.11 -11.14
C ASP A 325 -14.60 -9.30 -12.51
N CYS A 326 -13.70 -10.26 -12.62
CA CYS A 326 -13.02 -10.64 -13.86
C CYS A 326 -12.15 -9.55 -14.48
N LEU A 327 -11.62 -8.68 -13.64
CA LEU A 327 -10.61 -7.74 -14.04
C LEU A 327 -9.22 -8.40 -14.07
N PRO A 328 -8.25 -7.81 -14.79
CA PRO A 328 -6.86 -8.18 -14.62
C PRO A 328 -6.42 -8.08 -13.15
N ALA A 329 -5.56 -9.01 -12.73
CA ALA A 329 -5.02 -9.02 -11.38
C ALA A 329 -4.38 -7.68 -10.99
N SER A 330 -4.73 -7.15 -9.83
CA SER A 330 -4.14 -5.92 -9.29
C SER A 330 -2.71 -6.16 -8.80
N VAL A 331 -1.95 -5.10 -8.67
CA VAL A 331 -0.61 -5.15 -8.07
C VAL A 331 -0.75 -5.25 -6.54
N ARG A 332 0.15 -5.97 -5.89
CA ARG A 332 0.24 -6.04 -4.43
C ARG A 332 0.46 -4.63 -3.86
N GLU A 333 -0.24 -4.30 -2.77
CA GLU A 333 -0.16 -3.00 -2.09
C GLU A 333 -0.25 -1.81 -3.06
N SER A 334 -1.10 -1.97 -4.07
CA SER A 334 -1.24 -0.95 -5.10
C SER A 334 -1.83 0.33 -4.53
N GLY A 335 -1.21 1.45 -4.88
CA GLY A 335 -1.78 2.75 -4.64
C GLY A 335 -3.01 2.97 -5.50
N LEU A 336 -4.16 2.60 -4.97
CA LEU A 336 -5.45 2.93 -5.55
C LEU A 336 -5.59 4.45 -5.61
N GLY A 337 -5.55 5.03 -6.79
CA GLY A 337 -5.79 6.45 -7.00
C GLY A 337 -7.28 6.76 -7.07
N VAL A 338 -7.73 7.83 -6.41
CA VAL A 338 -9.13 8.29 -6.49
C VAL A 338 -9.15 9.78 -6.79
N VAL A 339 -9.93 10.18 -7.79
CA VAL A 339 -10.22 11.58 -8.09
C VAL A 339 -11.64 11.75 -8.62
N GLY A 340 -12.42 12.62 -7.97
CA GLY A 340 -13.84 12.76 -8.29
C GLY A 340 -14.55 11.40 -8.20
N THR A 341 -15.35 11.09 -9.18
CA THR A 341 -16.07 9.81 -9.31
C THR A 341 -15.27 8.75 -10.08
N HIS A 342 -13.95 8.83 -10.08
CA HIS A 342 -13.09 7.87 -10.77
C HIS A 342 -12.09 7.23 -9.82
N ALA A 343 -11.82 5.94 -10.06
CA ALA A 343 -10.73 5.21 -9.42
C ALA A 343 -9.77 4.66 -10.48
N TYR A 344 -8.50 4.60 -10.13
CA TYR A 344 -7.41 4.18 -11.00
C TYR A 344 -6.71 2.99 -10.34
N VAL A 345 -6.71 1.85 -11.03
CA VAL A 345 -6.23 0.57 -10.50
C VAL A 345 -5.04 0.08 -11.32
N PRO A 346 -3.81 0.11 -10.77
CA PRO A 346 -2.66 -0.55 -11.38
C PRO A 346 -2.83 -2.07 -11.44
N THR A 347 -2.47 -2.69 -12.58
CA THR A 347 -2.58 -4.13 -12.79
C THR A 347 -1.24 -4.78 -13.06
N ARG A 348 -1.10 -6.06 -12.74
CA ARG A 348 0.16 -6.83 -12.88
C ARG A 348 0.69 -6.90 -14.30
N ASP A 349 -0.20 -6.89 -15.28
CA ASP A 349 0.16 -6.90 -16.71
C ASP A 349 0.66 -5.54 -17.22
N GLY A 350 0.85 -4.56 -16.33
CA GLY A 350 1.41 -3.26 -16.66
C GLY A 350 0.41 -2.27 -17.21
N ARG A 351 -0.88 -2.45 -16.95
CA ARG A 351 -1.94 -1.51 -17.32
C ARG A 351 -2.39 -0.68 -16.11
N LEU A 352 -3.08 0.42 -16.39
CA LEU A 352 -3.86 1.20 -15.43
C LEU A 352 -5.31 1.18 -15.90
N LEU A 353 -6.21 0.68 -15.06
CA LEU A 353 -7.65 0.71 -15.33
C LEU A 353 -8.22 1.99 -14.76
N THR A 354 -9.08 2.67 -15.53
CA THR A 354 -9.93 3.76 -15.06
C THR A 354 -11.34 3.24 -14.83
N LEU A 355 -11.83 3.38 -13.60
CA LEU A 355 -13.19 2.99 -13.22
C LEU A 355 -14.04 4.25 -13.05
N ALA A 356 -15.19 4.30 -13.70
CA ALA A 356 -16.23 5.29 -13.41
C ALA A 356 -17.17 4.73 -12.33
N LEU A 357 -17.42 5.51 -11.28
CA LEU A 357 -18.11 5.10 -10.07
C LEU A 357 -19.40 5.90 -9.87
N THR A 358 -20.42 5.21 -9.40
CA THR A 358 -21.64 5.81 -8.83
C THR A 358 -21.92 5.19 -7.46
N PRO A 359 -22.84 5.71 -6.64
CA PRO A 359 -23.15 5.11 -5.33
C PRO A 359 -23.61 3.64 -5.37
N ALA A 360 -24.09 3.17 -6.51
CA ALA A 360 -24.71 1.85 -6.65
C ALA A 360 -24.08 0.97 -7.75
N ASP A 361 -23.15 1.53 -8.54
CA ASP A 361 -22.59 0.83 -9.70
C ASP A 361 -21.17 1.31 -10.01
N MET A 362 -20.41 0.49 -10.75
CA MET A 362 -19.11 0.84 -11.29
C MET A 362 -18.86 0.14 -12.62
N LYS A 363 -18.06 0.76 -13.48
CA LYS A 363 -17.66 0.17 -14.75
C LYS A 363 -16.24 0.59 -15.13
N VAL A 364 -15.54 -0.25 -15.87
CA VAL A 364 -14.31 0.15 -16.55
C VAL A 364 -14.66 1.17 -17.63
N SER A 365 -14.20 2.40 -17.47
CA SER A 365 -14.39 3.49 -18.42
C SER A 365 -13.23 3.60 -19.40
N GLY A 366 -12.06 3.07 -19.05
CA GLY A 366 -10.89 3.09 -19.91
C GLY A 366 -9.72 2.31 -19.36
N VAL A 367 -8.72 2.13 -20.21
CA VAL A 367 -7.46 1.47 -19.88
C VAL A 367 -6.30 2.15 -20.58
N GLN A 368 -5.18 2.27 -19.89
CA GLN A 368 -3.90 2.73 -20.45
C GLN A 368 -2.80 1.73 -20.13
N ARG A 369 -1.86 1.54 -21.07
CA ARG A 369 -0.63 0.84 -20.77
C ARG A 369 0.28 1.74 -19.94
N SER A 370 0.79 1.25 -18.83
CA SER A 370 1.71 2.03 -18.01
C SER A 370 3.07 2.18 -18.71
N PRO A 371 3.59 3.41 -18.79
CA PRO A 371 4.94 3.65 -19.29
C PRO A 371 6.03 3.35 -18.26
N ILE A 372 5.62 3.15 -17.01
CA ILE A 372 6.52 2.82 -15.89
C ILE A 372 6.19 1.44 -15.34
N PRO A 373 7.18 0.69 -14.87
CA PRO A 373 6.91 -0.57 -14.19
C PRO A 373 6.20 -0.31 -12.86
N TRP A 374 5.22 -1.13 -12.53
CA TRP A 374 4.61 -1.12 -11.22
C TRP A 374 5.51 -1.87 -10.22
N GLY A 375 5.87 -1.19 -9.14
CA GLY A 375 6.52 -1.83 -7.98
C GLY A 375 5.56 -2.76 -7.27
N SER A 376 6.06 -3.85 -6.73
CA SER A 376 5.20 -4.86 -6.07
C SER A 376 4.68 -4.43 -4.70
N THR A 377 5.23 -3.38 -4.10
CA THR A 377 4.95 -3.00 -2.70
C THR A 377 4.96 -1.50 -2.44
N GLY A 378 4.95 -0.69 -3.47
CA GLY A 378 4.97 0.75 -3.27
C GLY A 378 4.53 1.50 -4.52
N ILE A 379 3.24 1.77 -4.62
CA ILE A 379 2.64 2.61 -5.65
C ILE A 379 1.72 3.60 -4.96
N ALA A 380 1.81 4.88 -5.34
CA ALA A 380 0.84 5.88 -4.94
C ALA A 380 0.36 6.66 -6.16
N GLY A 381 -0.94 6.87 -6.26
CA GLY A 381 -1.58 7.74 -7.23
C GLY A 381 -2.22 8.94 -6.53
N PHE A 382 -2.03 10.14 -7.08
CA PHE A 382 -2.65 11.36 -6.56
C PHE A 382 -3.00 12.33 -7.70
N PRO A 383 -4.01 13.21 -7.49
CA PRO A 383 -4.41 14.18 -8.50
C PRO A 383 -3.26 15.09 -8.93
N ALA A 384 -3.07 15.21 -10.26
CA ALA A 384 -2.13 16.13 -10.89
C ALA A 384 -2.85 17.41 -11.37
N ARG A 385 -2.93 17.66 -12.68
CA ARG A 385 -3.67 18.77 -13.25
C ARG A 385 -4.98 18.30 -13.90
N GLY A 386 -6.06 19.01 -13.64
CA GLY A 386 -7.37 18.67 -14.20
C GLY A 386 -7.82 17.27 -13.73
N THR A 387 -8.06 16.38 -14.70
CA THR A 387 -8.45 14.97 -14.44
C THR A 387 -7.25 14.02 -14.41
N ALA A 388 -6.03 14.50 -14.69
CA ALA A 388 -4.86 13.64 -14.71
C ALA A 388 -4.43 13.20 -13.30
N MET A 389 -3.90 11.99 -13.23
CA MET A 389 -3.29 11.39 -12.04
C MET A 389 -1.79 11.30 -12.21
N HIS A 390 -1.05 11.70 -11.19
CA HIS A 390 0.37 11.39 -11.08
C HIS A 390 0.56 10.12 -10.29
N PHE A 391 1.30 9.16 -10.86
CA PHE A 391 1.66 7.92 -10.19
C PHE A 391 3.15 7.87 -9.90
N VAL A 392 3.46 7.44 -8.69
CA VAL A 392 4.81 7.16 -8.21
C VAL A 392 4.89 5.69 -7.88
N SER A 393 5.89 4.99 -8.40
CA SER A 393 6.12 3.57 -8.21
C SER A 393 7.52 3.32 -7.67
N LEU A 394 7.64 2.60 -6.56
CA LEU A 394 8.91 2.11 -6.03
C LEU A 394 9.33 0.85 -6.79
N THR A 395 10.49 0.90 -7.38
CA THR A 395 11.08 -0.24 -8.10
C THR A 395 12.47 -0.55 -7.55
N PRO A 396 13.05 -1.71 -7.85
CA PRO A 396 14.44 -2.00 -7.48
C PRO A 396 15.46 -0.99 -8.00
N SER A 397 15.11 -0.22 -9.03
CA SER A 397 15.96 0.84 -9.61
C SER A 397 15.62 2.25 -9.11
N GLY A 398 14.72 2.42 -8.16
CA GLY A 398 14.31 3.70 -7.57
C GLY A 398 12.86 4.06 -7.87
N LEU A 399 12.51 5.32 -7.58
CA LEU A 399 11.21 5.87 -7.92
C LEU A 399 11.06 5.99 -9.45
N ARG A 400 9.92 5.55 -9.96
CA ARG A 400 9.46 5.75 -11.32
C ARG A 400 8.15 6.50 -11.29
N GLU A 401 8.01 7.49 -12.14
CA GLU A 401 6.90 8.43 -12.09
C GLU A 401 6.32 8.67 -13.47
N ALA A 402 5.00 8.84 -13.56
CA ALA A 402 4.31 9.18 -14.80
C ALA A 402 2.95 9.83 -14.52
N ASP A 403 2.55 10.73 -15.41
CA ASP A 403 1.19 11.26 -15.47
C ASP A 403 0.30 10.40 -16.37
N PHE A 404 -0.89 10.12 -15.88
CA PHE A 404 -1.94 9.43 -16.61
C PHE A 404 -3.13 10.36 -16.82
N ASP A 405 -3.49 10.59 -18.04
CA ASP A 405 -4.60 11.43 -18.43
C ASP A 405 -5.74 10.54 -18.96
N PRO A 406 -6.93 10.54 -18.33
CA PRO A 406 -8.09 9.79 -18.82
C PRO A 406 -8.49 10.09 -20.26
N ALA A 407 -8.15 11.27 -20.79
CA ALA A 407 -8.38 11.59 -22.19
C ALA A 407 -7.58 10.70 -23.17
N ARG A 408 -6.58 9.96 -22.66
CA ARG A 408 -5.79 8.98 -23.43
C ARG A 408 -6.24 7.55 -23.21
N ASP A 409 -7.30 7.34 -22.44
CA ASP A 409 -7.86 6.01 -22.21
C ASP A 409 -8.34 5.40 -23.52
N THR A 410 -8.07 4.11 -23.66
CA THR A 410 -8.66 3.29 -24.72
C THR A 410 -9.76 2.41 -24.12
N PRO A 411 -10.80 2.07 -24.87
CA PRO A 411 -11.79 1.09 -24.42
C PRO A 411 -11.10 -0.23 -24.07
N MET A 412 -11.48 -0.83 -22.95
CA MET A 412 -11.04 -2.18 -22.63
C MET A 412 -11.69 -3.18 -23.58
N PRO A 413 -10.96 -4.15 -24.16
CA PRO A 413 -11.53 -5.18 -25.02
C PRO A 413 -12.66 -5.94 -24.31
N GLN A 414 -13.79 -6.13 -24.97
CA GLN A 414 -14.98 -6.76 -24.36
C GLN A 414 -14.73 -8.18 -23.84
N ASN A 415 -13.85 -8.92 -24.51
CA ASN A 415 -13.45 -10.27 -24.08
C ASN A 415 -12.60 -10.30 -22.80
N GLU A 416 -12.11 -9.15 -22.34
CA GLU A 416 -11.31 -9.03 -21.11
C GLU A 416 -12.14 -8.57 -19.90
N VAL A 417 -13.40 -8.17 -20.12
CA VAL A 417 -14.34 -7.72 -19.07
C VAL A 417 -15.37 -8.80 -18.74
N SER A 418 -15.54 -9.81 -19.60
CA SER A 418 -16.50 -10.88 -19.37
C SER A 418 -15.83 -12.07 -18.70
N CYS A 419 -16.31 -12.43 -17.52
CA CYS A 419 -16.09 -13.80 -17.03
C CYS A 419 -16.65 -14.75 -18.08
N SER A 420 -15.83 -15.59 -18.70
CA SER A 420 -16.34 -16.76 -19.38
C SER A 420 -17.08 -17.57 -18.29
N SER A 421 -18.40 -17.64 -18.42
CA SER A 421 -19.23 -18.52 -17.60
C SER A 421 -18.73 -19.96 -17.80
N HIS A 422 -17.99 -20.44 -16.83
CA HIS A 422 -17.67 -21.86 -16.72
C HIS A 422 -18.67 -22.54 -15.81
#